data_5498f1810c1ecb69a4155c335a32267f
#
_entry.id   5498f1810c1ecb69a4155c335a32267f
#
_cell.length_a   1.000
_cell.length_b   1.000
_cell.length_c   1.000
_cell.angle_alpha   90.00
_cell.angle_beta   90.00
_cell.angle_gamma   90.00
#
_symmetry.space_group_name_H-M   'P 1'
#
loop_
_entity.id
_entity.type
_entity.pdbx_description
1 polymer ?
#
loop_
_entity_poly.entity_id
_entity_poly.type
_entity_poly.pdbx_seq_one_letter_code
_entity_poly.pdbx_strand_id
1 'polypeptide(L)'
;MQAPPQEEKPKPKILFMGPKRSGKSSIHRVVFQKMSPHETMFLGTTPDLEIKLVSHNEYVKFQIWDFPGDYDGGKLMIQGEEVDESLIFRGMAVLVLVVDAQEDPVEEALGGLLNIIKNAYAVNPMLNFEIFIHKIDGDIYLTDEPKEDCLRTVQTYIARNVSTDIRVRYHLTSIYDHSIFDGMSKVVQLLIPLQLPALENMLNALISNCMMEKSFLFDVTSRVYIATDLNPVHMATYELCCDMIDVAIDVSCIYGGADEDGKESDKLAYDNQSASIFRLSNGTVLYLRQVGSYLALVCLMQASHFNDKEGLIEYNVNCFRETLQMVFQPLQRRKKGERLAASAGRS
;
A
#
# COMPACT_ATOMS: atom_id res chain seq x y z
N MET A 1 6.52 -11.10 -41.38
CA MET A 1 7.03 -10.01 -40.55
C MET A 1 6.38 -10.13 -39.18
N GLN A 2 7.08 -10.69 -38.21
CA GLN A 2 6.64 -10.73 -36.80
C GLN A 2 6.73 -9.29 -36.27
N ALA A 3 5.64 -8.83 -35.63
CA ALA A 3 5.64 -7.54 -34.93
C ALA A 3 6.75 -7.56 -33.86
N PRO A 4 7.49 -6.44 -33.67
CA PRO A 4 8.50 -6.39 -32.62
C PRO A 4 7.84 -6.66 -31.26
N PRO A 5 8.54 -7.36 -30.33
CA PRO A 5 8.03 -7.59 -29.00
C PRO A 5 7.69 -6.23 -28.37
N GLN A 6 6.45 -6.09 -27.90
CA GLN A 6 6.04 -4.91 -27.15
C GLN A 6 6.92 -4.87 -25.90
N GLU A 7 7.78 -3.88 -25.78
CA GLU A 7 8.49 -3.58 -24.55
C GLU A 7 7.46 -3.43 -23.43
N GLU A 8 7.35 -4.40 -22.57
CA GLU A 8 6.53 -4.31 -21.36
C GLU A 8 7.02 -3.08 -20.57
N LYS A 9 6.14 -2.13 -20.33
CA LYS A 9 6.46 -0.99 -19.48
C LYS A 9 6.98 -1.52 -18.14
N PRO A 10 8.11 -0.99 -17.63
CA PRO A 10 8.66 -1.44 -16.37
C PRO A 10 7.59 -1.31 -15.29
N LYS A 11 7.36 -2.40 -14.54
CA LYS A 11 6.38 -2.41 -13.44
C LYS A 11 6.83 -1.43 -12.35
N PRO A 12 5.89 -0.72 -11.72
CA PRO A 12 6.21 0.10 -10.55
C PRO A 12 6.91 -0.74 -9.48
N LYS A 13 7.83 -0.13 -8.73
CA LYS A 13 8.61 -0.84 -7.72
C LYS A 13 8.75 -0.06 -6.43
N ILE A 14 8.80 -0.78 -5.31
CA ILE A 14 9.14 -0.28 -3.98
C ILE A 14 10.51 -0.83 -3.63
N LEU A 15 11.45 0.04 -3.31
CA LEU A 15 12.82 -0.30 -2.95
C LEU A 15 12.97 -0.16 -1.43
N PHE A 16 13.19 -1.28 -0.71
CA PHE A 16 13.44 -1.27 0.72
C PHE A 16 14.95 -1.26 0.98
N MET A 17 15.46 -0.17 1.53
CA MET A 17 16.87 0.00 1.88
C MET A 17 17.01 0.45 3.33
N GLY A 18 18.17 0.18 3.94
CA GLY A 18 18.45 0.52 5.33
C GLY A 18 19.38 -0.48 6.00
N PRO A 19 19.85 -0.19 7.24
CA PRO A 19 20.79 -1.03 7.97
C PRO A 19 20.32 -2.48 8.16
N LYS A 20 21.25 -3.35 8.51
CA LYS A 20 20.93 -4.72 8.96
C LYS A 20 20.00 -4.65 10.16
N ARG A 21 19.03 -5.58 10.21
CA ARG A 21 18.04 -5.70 11.29
C ARG A 21 17.10 -4.51 11.50
N SER A 22 17.09 -3.52 10.61
CA SER A 22 16.13 -2.40 10.71
C SER A 22 14.66 -2.80 10.51
N GLY A 23 14.37 -4.00 10.02
CA GLY A 23 13.01 -4.53 9.85
C GLY A 23 12.50 -4.55 8.42
N LYS A 24 13.30 -4.23 7.39
CA LYS A 24 12.91 -4.23 5.97
C LYS A 24 12.13 -5.48 5.55
N SER A 25 12.77 -6.64 5.71
CA SER A 25 12.18 -7.93 5.34
C SER A 25 10.94 -8.27 6.18
N SER A 26 10.93 -7.90 7.46
CA SER A 26 9.77 -8.08 8.35
C SER A 26 8.57 -7.29 7.85
N ILE A 27 8.76 -6.02 7.49
CA ILE A 27 7.69 -5.16 6.99
C ILE A 27 6.99 -5.80 5.79
N HIS A 28 7.72 -6.10 4.72
CA HIS A 28 7.07 -6.60 3.52
C HIS A 28 6.46 -8.00 3.70
N ARG A 29 7.03 -8.84 4.59
CA ARG A 29 6.48 -10.18 4.89
C ARG A 29 5.21 -10.09 5.73
N VAL A 30 5.16 -9.21 6.72
CA VAL A 30 3.94 -8.98 7.52
C VAL A 30 2.84 -8.40 6.65
N VAL A 31 3.12 -7.35 5.89
CA VAL A 31 2.10 -6.63 5.12
C VAL A 31 1.59 -7.44 3.92
N PHE A 32 2.50 -8.00 3.10
CA PHE A 32 2.11 -8.61 1.82
C PHE A 32 2.12 -10.13 1.79
N GLN A 33 2.69 -10.80 2.80
CA GLN A 33 2.73 -12.26 2.88
C GLN A 33 1.97 -12.81 4.09
N LYS A 34 1.31 -11.95 4.87
CA LYS A 34 0.53 -12.33 6.06
C LYS A 34 1.33 -13.09 7.12
N MET A 35 2.65 -12.87 7.17
CA MET A 35 3.48 -13.45 8.21
C MET A 35 3.12 -12.83 9.56
N SER A 36 2.98 -13.68 10.61
CA SER A 36 2.76 -13.15 11.94
C SER A 36 3.94 -12.28 12.40
N PRO A 37 3.72 -11.12 13.03
CA PRO A 37 4.80 -10.30 13.59
C PRO A 37 5.77 -11.09 14.48
N HIS A 38 5.28 -12.05 15.27
CA HIS A 38 6.12 -12.91 16.13
C HIS A 38 7.02 -13.85 15.33
N GLU A 39 6.60 -14.31 14.16
CA GLU A 39 7.40 -15.18 13.30
C GLU A 39 8.59 -14.43 12.69
N THR A 40 8.51 -13.10 12.57
CA THR A 40 9.59 -12.30 12.01
C THR A 40 10.87 -12.34 12.85
N MET A 41 10.79 -12.68 14.13
CA MET A 41 11.96 -12.86 15.01
C MET A 41 12.90 -13.98 14.56
N PHE A 42 12.40 -14.94 13.78
CA PHE A 42 13.17 -16.06 13.25
C PHE A 42 13.80 -15.76 11.87
N LEU A 43 13.55 -14.54 11.33
CA LEU A 43 14.14 -14.17 10.05
C LEU A 43 15.63 -13.90 10.19
N GLY A 44 16.42 -14.55 9.33
CA GLY A 44 17.83 -14.23 9.16
C GLY A 44 18.04 -12.89 8.44
N THR A 45 19.29 -12.44 8.39
CA THR A 45 19.67 -11.30 7.55
C THR A 45 19.56 -11.65 6.07
N THR A 46 19.03 -10.74 5.25
CA THR A 46 18.93 -10.90 3.80
C THR A 46 20.35 -10.77 3.18
N PRO A 47 20.91 -11.83 2.61
CA PRO A 47 22.28 -11.79 2.07
C PRO A 47 22.34 -11.11 0.71
N ASP A 48 21.31 -11.29 -0.12
CA ASP A 48 21.23 -10.84 -1.50
C ASP A 48 19.95 -10.08 -1.74
N LEU A 49 19.84 -9.33 -2.86
CA LEU A 49 18.63 -8.65 -3.26
C LEU A 49 17.49 -9.65 -3.53
N GLU A 50 16.39 -9.53 -2.80
CA GLU A 50 15.17 -10.28 -3.05
C GLU A 50 14.17 -9.44 -3.84
N ILE A 51 13.67 -9.97 -4.96
CA ILE A 51 12.64 -9.32 -5.78
C ILE A 51 11.35 -10.15 -5.70
N LYS A 52 10.26 -9.52 -5.28
CA LYS A 52 8.93 -10.15 -5.16
C LYS A 52 7.89 -9.37 -5.92
N LEU A 53 7.02 -10.07 -6.63
CA LEU A 53 5.88 -9.47 -7.32
C LEU A 53 4.66 -9.48 -6.39
N VAL A 54 4.08 -8.31 -6.15
CA VAL A 54 2.77 -8.14 -5.49
C VAL A 54 1.73 -7.92 -6.57
N SER A 55 0.73 -8.81 -6.63
CA SER A 55 -0.34 -8.78 -7.62
C SER A 55 -1.63 -9.38 -7.06
N HIS A 56 -1.99 -9.01 -5.82
CA HIS A 56 -3.17 -9.54 -5.13
C HIS A 56 -4.44 -9.11 -5.84
N ASN A 57 -4.54 -7.87 -6.25
CA ASN A 57 -5.68 -7.36 -6.99
C ASN A 57 -5.33 -7.09 -8.47
N GLU A 58 -6.35 -6.92 -9.30
CA GLU A 58 -6.19 -6.70 -10.74
C GLU A 58 -5.72 -5.29 -11.11
N TYR A 59 -5.83 -4.33 -10.19
CA TYR A 59 -5.65 -2.91 -10.46
C TYR A 59 -4.24 -2.40 -10.12
N VAL A 60 -3.67 -2.85 -9.00
CA VAL A 60 -2.37 -2.37 -8.51
C VAL A 60 -1.38 -3.52 -8.46
N LYS A 61 -0.38 -3.48 -9.34
CA LYS A 61 0.67 -4.51 -9.46
C LYS A 61 2.02 -3.83 -9.42
N PHE A 62 2.88 -4.28 -8.51
CA PHE A 62 4.21 -3.71 -8.31
C PHE A 62 5.21 -4.76 -7.84
N GLN A 63 6.49 -4.41 -7.90
CA GLN A 63 7.58 -5.24 -7.37
C GLN A 63 8.08 -4.67 -6.05
N ILE A 64 8.41 -5.54 -5.13
CA ILE A 64 9.16 -5.21 -3.91
C ILE A 64 10.58 -5.69 -4.12
N TRP A 65 11.52 -4.79 -3.91
CA TRP A 65 12.95 -5.04 -3.95
C TRP A 65 13.52 -4.86 -2.55
N ASP A 66 13.84 -5.96 -1.86
CA ASP A 66 14.39 -5.97 -0.51
C ASP A 66 15.90 -6.09 -0.58
N PHE A 67 16.59 -5.00 -0.25
CA PHE A 67 18.04 -4.88 -0.35
C PHE A 67 18.74 -5.42 0.90
N PRO A 68 19.94 -6.03 0.75
CA PRO A 68 20.79 -6.40 1.88
C PRO A 68 21.11 -5.19 2.75
N GLY A 69 21.29 -5.40 4.05
CA GLY A 69 21.49 -4.32 5.01
C GLY A 69 22.88 -3.66 5.01
N ASP A 70 23.78 -4.17 4.22
CA ASP A 70 25.14 -3.65 3.97
C ASP A 70 25.27 -2.96 2.60
N TYR A 71 24.14 -2.78 1.90
CA TYR A 71 24.13 -2.02 0.67
C TYR A 71 24.36 -0.52 0.96
N ASP A 72 25.49 0.01 0.46
CA ASP A 72 25.95 1.38 0.66
C ASP A 72 25.83 2.29 -0.59
N GLY A 73 25.20 1.75 -1.64
CA GLY A 73 25.10 2.46 -2.91
C GLY A 73 26.22 2.10 -3.88
N GLY A 74 26.52 0.83 -4.04
CA GLY A 74 27.49 0.30 -5.00
C GLY A 74 26.84 -0.65 -6.00
N LYS A 75 27.71 -1.35 -6.73
CA LYS A 75 27.29 -2.35 -7.69
C LYS A 75 26.68 -3.56 -6.98
N LEU A 76 25.54 -4.00 -7.47
CA LEU A 76 24.82 -5.18 -7.00
C LEU A 76 24.91 -6.32 -8.00
N MET A 77 25.08 -7.52 -7.51
CA MET A 77 24.97 -8.74 -8.33
C MET A 77 23.52 -9.23 -8.28
N ILE A 78 22.83 -9.26 -9.40
CA ILE A 78 21.48 -9.84 -9.53
C ILE A 78 21.62 -11.02 -10.50
N GLN A 79 21.33 -12.23 -10.02
CA GLN A 79 21.41 -13.47 -10.81
C GLN A 79 22.75 -13.68 -11.53
N GLY A 80 23.86 -13.18 -10.95
CA GLY A 80 25.19 -13.30 -11.53
C GLY A 80 25.57 -12.19 -12.53
N GLU A 81 24.69 -11.24 -12.77
CA GLU A 81 24.96 -10.04 -13.58
C GLU A 81 25.15 -8.81 -12.67
N GLU A 82 26.13 -7.99 -13.01
CA GLU A 82 26.40 -6.73 -12.32
C GLU A 82 25.36 -5.69 -12.75
N VAL A 83 24.53 -5.23 -11.82
CA VAL A 83 23.50 -4.23 -12.08
C VAL A 83 23.94 -2.87 -11.56
N ASP A 84 23.94 -1.89 -12.45
CA ASP A 84 24.29 -0.51 -12.14
C ASP A 84 23.13 0.19 -11.38
N GLU A 85 23.46 1.06 -10.45
CA GLU A 85 22.51 1.91 -9.70
C GLU A 85 21.52 2.64 -10.62
N SER A 86 21.98 3.06 -11.81
CA SER A 86 21.12 3.73 -12.78
C SER A 86 19.91 2.89 -13.18
N LEU A 87 20.02 1.56 -13.21
CA LEU A 87 18.91 0.65 -13.51
C LEU A 87 17.98 0.44 -12.30
N ILE A 88 18.55 0.52 -11.08
CA ILE A 88 17.80 0.36 -9.84
C ILE A 88 16.81 1.52 -9.67
N PHE A 89 17.26 2.76 -9.85
CA PHE A 89 16.47 3.95 -9.59
C PHE A 89 15.66 4.47 -10.79
N ARG A 90 15.82 3.86 -11.99
CA ARG A 90 15.01 4.22 -13.16
C ARG A 90 13.55 3.77 -13.04
N GLY A 91 12.66 4.55 -13.65
CA GLY A 91 11.24 4.25 -13.76
C GLY A 91 10.41 4.76 -12.59
N MET A 92 9.16 4.29 -12.50
CA MET A 92 8.28 4.63 -11.39
C MET A 92 8.68 3.79 -10.17
N ALA A 93 9.30 4.42 -9.20
CA ALA A 93 9.76 3.77 -7.98
C ALA A 93 9.49 4.64 -6.76
N VAL A 94 9.37 3.97 -5.61
CA VAL A 94 9.36 4.61 -4.29
C VAL A 94 10.52 4.01 -3.50
N LEU A 95 11.37 4.85 -2.94
CA LEU A 95 12.46 4.43 -2.07
C LEU A 95 12.01 4.52 -0.62
N VAL A 96 11.87 3.38 0.03
CA VAL A 96 11.54 3.26 1.45
C VAL A 96 12.83 2.98 2.22
N LEU A 97 13.25 3.95 3.00
CA LEU A 97 14.41 3.87 3.88
C LEU A 97 13.94 3.49 5.29
N VAL A 98 14.36 2.34 5.78
CA VAL A 98 13.94 1.83 7.08
C VAL A 98 15.05 2.03 8.10
N VAL A 99 14.73 2.76 9.18
CA VAL A 99 15.63 3.06 10.30
C VAL A 99 15.03 2.44 11.56
N ASP A 100 15.85 1.79 12.35
CA ASP A 100 15.46 1.29 13.68
C ASP A 100 15.44 2.44 14.68
N ALA A 101 14.27 2.73 15.25
CA ALA A 101 14.11 3.78 16.24
C ALA A 101 14.79 3.47 17.58
N GLN A 102 15.07 2.19 17.83
CA GLN A 102 15.68 1.71 19.08
C GLN A 102 17.22 1.71 19.01
N GLU A 103 17.80 2.04 17.84
CA GLU A 103 19.24 2.13 17.65
C GLU A 103 19.74 3.50 18.14
N ASP A 104 20.72 3.50 19.03
CA ASP A 104 21.29 4.72 19.63
C ASP A 104 22.83 4.74 19.43
N PRO A 105 23.40 5.77 18.76
CA PRO A 105 22.68 6.93 18.18
C PRO A 105 22.06 6.65 16.80
N VAL A 106 20.84 7.12 16.58
CA VAL A 106 20.11 7.00 15.31
C VAL A 106 20.86 7.64 14.14
N GLU A 107 21.68 8.66 14.42
CA GLU A 107 22.46 9.38 13.41
C GLU A 107 23.49 8.49 12.70
N GLU A 108 24.02 7.45 13.34
CA GLU A 108 24.95 6.51 12.69
C GLU A 108 24.22 5.69 11.61
N ALA A 109 23.02 5.22 11.92
CA ALA A 109 22.16 4.50 10.96
C ALA A 109 21.76 5.39 9.77
N LEU A 110 21.50 6.69 10.02
CA LEU A 110 21.14 7.65 8.99
C LEU A 110 22.32 8.01 8.07
N GLY A 111 23.57 7.97 8.57
CA GLY A 111 24.77 8.34 7.81
C GLY A 111 24.92 7.56 6.51
N GLY A 112 24.71 6.25 6.54
CA GLY A 112 24.74 5.40 5.34
C GLY A 112 23.61 5.71 4.35
N LEU A 113 22.43 6.07 4.84
CA LEU A 113 21.27 6.37 4.01
C LEU A 113 21.40 7.70 3.24
N LEU A 114 22.16 8.67 3.77
CA LEU A 114 22.37 9.95 3.08
C LEU A 114 23.01 9.77 1.70
N ASN A 115 23.98 8.86 1.58
CA ASN A 115 24.63 8.57 0.31
C ASN A 115 23.63 7.94 -0.68
N ILE A 116 22.81 7.02 -0.21
CA ILE A 116 21.76 6.37 -1.01
C ILE A 116 20.77 7.44 -1.53
N ILE A 117 20.31 8.36 -0.66
CA ILE A 117 19.40 9.45 -1.06
C ILE A 117 20.04 10.32 -2.16
N LYS A 118 21.29 10.74 -1.98
CA LYS A 118 21.99 11.61 -2.93
C LYS A 118 22.20 10.92 -4.28
N ASN A 119 22.63 9.66 -4.27
CA ASN A 119 22.85 8.88 -5.48
C ASN A 119 21.52 8.62 -6.21
N ALA A 120 20.49 8.21 -5.49
CA ALA A 120 19.17 7.97 -6.04
C ALA A 120 18.56 9.22 -6.68
N TYR A 121 18.68 10.38 -6.00
CA TYR A 121 18.22 11.65 -6.54
C TYR A 121 18.99 12.10 -7.78
N ALA A 122 20.32 11.89 -7.81
CA ALA A 122 21.14 12.19 -8.98
C ALA A 122 20.73 11.39 -10.22
N VAL A 123 20.29 10.12 -10.03
CA VAL A 123 19.80 9.25 -11.11
C VAL A 123 18.36 9.58 -11.50
N ASN A 124 17.48 9.82 -10.52
CA ASN A 124 16.07 10.06 -10.75
C ASN A 124 15.51 11.11 -9.77
N PRO A 125 15.47 12.39 -10.17
CA PRO A 125 14.92 13.47 -9.35
C PRO A 125 13.41 13.35 -9.06
N MET A 126 12.70 12.50 -9.80
CA MET A 126 11.25 12.25 -9.61
C MET A 126 10.97 11.12 -8.64
N LEU A 127 12.00 10.54 -8.04
CA LEU A 127 11.85 9.47 -7.07
C LEU A 127 11.20 9.99 -5.78
N ASN A 128 10.28 9.21 -5.23
CA ASN A 128 9.68 9.51 -3.92
C ASN A 128 10.52 8.87 -2.81
N PHE A 129 10.84 9.65 -1.78
CA PHE A 129 11.64 9.21 -0.64
C PHE A 129 10.75 9.13 0.59
N GLU A 130 10.63 7.94 1.17
CA GLU A 130 9.86 7.65 2.37
C GLU A 130 10.78 7.09 3.44
N ILE A 131 10.84 7.70 4.62
CA ILE A 131 11.62 7.21 5.76
C ILE A 131 10.68 6.58 6.77
N PHE A 132 10.86 5.29 7.01
CA PHE A 132 10.17 4.57 8.06
C PHE A 132 11.05 4.52 9.30
N ILE A 133 10.67 5.30 10.32
CA ILE A 133 11.23 5.23 11.66
C ILE A 133 10.50 4.07 12.33
N HIS A 134 11.15 2.92 12.29
CA HIS A 134 10.52 1.63 12.58
C HIS A 134 10.81 1.15 14.01
N LYS A 135 10.02 0.21 14.52
CA LYS A 135 10.09 -0.37 15.87
C LYS A 135 9.82 0.63 17.00
N ILE A 136 8.80 1.48 16.79
CA ILE A 136 8.33 2.44 17.81
C ILE A 136 7.45 1.76 18.90
N ASP A 137 7.48 0.43 18.98
CA ASP A 137 6.79 -0.41 19.96
C ASP A 137 7.63 -0.71 21.20
N GLY A 138 8.88 -0.27 21.27
CA GLY A 138 9.74 -0.44 22.42
C GLY A 138 9.25 0.30 23.64
N ASP A 139 9.66 -0.15 24.85
CA ASP A 139 9.25 0.42 26.14
C ASP A 139 9.47 1.94 26.26
N ILE A 140 10.45 2.48 25.52
CA ILE A 140 10.75 3.91 25.47
C ILE A 140 9.63 4.69 24.76
N TYR A 141 8.90 4.06 23.83
CA TYR A 141 7.91 4.68 22.95
C TYR A 141 6.46 4.46 23.40
N LEU A 142 6.22 4.18 24.69
CA LEU A 142 4.86 4.01 25.23
C LEU A 142 4.03 5.29 25.23
N THR A 143 4.71 6.45 25.25
CA THR A 143 4.06 7.77 25.18
C THR A 143 4.38 8.45 23.85
N ASP A 144 3.61 9.49 23.51
CA ASP A 144 3.79 10.19 22.23
C ASP A 144 5.03 11.10 22.23
N GLU A 145 5.44 11.62 23.38
CA GLU A 145 6.59 12.55 23.49
C GLU A 145 7.91 11.97 22.96
N PRO A 146 8.37 10.76 23.39
CA PRO A 146 9.57 10.15 22.80
C PRO A 146 9.45 9.85 21.31
N LYS A 147 8.26 9.50 20.82
CA LYS A 147 7.99 9.26 19.39
C LYS A 147 8.20 10.54 18.59
N GLU A 148 7.66 11.67 19.08
CA GLU A 148 7.82 12.97 18.44
C GLU A 148 9.27 13.46 18.49
N ASP A 149 9.99 13.23 19.59
CA ASP A 149 11.39 13.62 19.72
C ASP A 149 12.29 12.82 18.78
N CYS A 150 12.06 11.51 18.65
CA CYS A 150 12.75 10.67 17.66
C CYS A 150 12.49 11.19 16.24
N LEU A 151 11.22 11.47 15.91
CA LEU A 151 10.84 12.02 14.62
C LEU A 151 11.55 13.34 14.33
N ARG A 152 11.57 14.27 15.29
CA ARG A 152 12.27 15.57 15.15
C ARG A 152 13.77 15.41 14.95
N THR A 153 14.38 14.48 15.66
CA THR A 153 15.81 14.16 15.52
C THR A 153 16.14 13.71 14.12
N VAL A 154 15.41 12.73 13.60
CA VAL A 154 15.58 12.22 12.24
C VAL A 154 15.33 13.31 11.19
N GLN A 155 14.25 14.08 11.32
CA GLN A 155 13.92 15.18 10.42
C GLN A 155 15.01 16.24 10.39
N THR A 156 15.52 16.64 11.56
CA THR A 156 16.55 17.66 11.69
C THR A 156 17.87 17.18 11.08
N TYR A 157 18.23 15.92 11.30
CA TYR A 157 19.45 15.35 10.74
C TYR A 157 19.38 15.29 9.20
N ILE A 158 18.30 14.80 8.64
CA ILE A 158 18.10 14.74 7.19
C ILE A 158 18.08 16.15 6.59
N ALA A 159 17.33 17.08 7.17
CA ALA A 159 17.24 18.46 6.67
C ALA A 159 18.59 19.19 6.65
N ARG A 160 19.52 18.87 7.56
CA ARG A 160 20.87 19.46 7.60
C ARG A 160 21.79 18.89 6.52
N ASN A 161 21.58 17.65 6.09
CA ASN A 161 22.53 16.90 5.26
C ASN A 161 22.04 16.65 3.82
N VAL A 162 20.77 16.91 3.55
CA VAL A 162 20.11 16.69 2.26
C VAL A 162 19.67 18.03 1.67
N SER A 163 19.72 18.17 0.34
CA SER A 163 19.28 19.39 -0.36
C SER A 163 17.77 19.63 -0.12
N THR A 164 17.38 20.89 -0.01
CA THR A 164 15.98 21.34 0.16
C THR A 164 15.08 20.96 -1.01
N ASP A 165 15.66 20.62 -2.16
CA ASP A 165 14.91 20.20 -3.34
C ASP A 165 14.38 18.77 -3.22
N ILE A 166 14.96 17.96 -2.33
CA ILE A 166 14.56 16.56 -2.11
C ILE A 166 13.43 16.51 -1.09
N ARG A 167 12.26 16.07 -1.55
CA ARG A 167 11.10 15.88 -0.67
C ARG A 167 11.14 14.50 -0.01
N VAL A 168 11.25 14.51 1.30
CA VAL A 168 11.25 13.29 2.12
C VAL A 168 10.01 13.29 3.02
N ARG A 169 9.31 12.16 3.08
CA ARG A 169 8.22 11.94 4.03
C ARG A 169 8.65 10.96 5.11
N TYR A 170 8.06 11.09 6.29
CA TYR A 170 8.45 10.35 7.47
C TYR A 170 7.24 9.62 8.04
N HIS A 171 7.44 8.38 8.46
CA HIS A 171 6.42 7.53 9.05
C HIS A 171 6.97 6.88 10.31
N LEU A 172 6.25 7.03 11.41
CA LEU A 172 6.49 6.26 12.64
C LEU A 172 5.75 4.93 12.49
N THR A 173 6.47 3.80 12.58
CA THR A 173 5.88 2.50 12.24
C THR A 173 6.30 1.38 13.19
N SER A 174 5.37 0.45 13.44
CA SER A 174 5.63 -0.83 14.07
C SER A 174 4.89 -1.95 13.32
N ILE A 175 5.49 -3.16 13.25
CA ILE A 175 4.77 -4.33 12.72
C ILE A 175 3.77 -4.91 13.73
N TYR A 176 3.79 -4.45 14.98
CA TYR A 176 2.89 -4.92 16.03
C TYR A 176 1.60 -4.11 16.13
N ASP A 177 1.51 -3.00 15.40
CA ASP A 177 0.32 -2.16 15.31
C ASP A 177 -0.05 -1.82 13.86
N HIS A 178 -1.13 -1.06 13.67
CA HIS A 178 -1.62 -0.73 12.33
C HIS A 178 -0.85 0.40 11.63
N SER A 179 0.13 1.02 12.30
CA SER A 179 0.91 2.13 11.72
C SER A 179 1.71 1.71 10.48
N ILE A 180 2.17 0.44 10.44
CA ILE A 180 2.89 -0.07 9.27
C ILE A 180 1.99 -0.16 8.03
N PHE A 181 0.74 -0.58 8.22
CA PHE A 181 -0.20 -0.70 7.09
C PHE A 181 -0.64 0.68 6.58
N ASP A 182 -0.82 1.67 7.47
CA ASP A 182 -1.07 3.07 7.09
C ASP A 182 0.13 3.66 6.32
N GLY A 183 1.36 3.48 6.84
CA GLY A 183 2.58 3.90 6.16
C GLY A 183 2.71 3.27 4.77
N MET A 184 2.50 1.96 4.67
CA MET A 184 2.54 1.25 3.39
C MET A 184 1.41 1.65 2.44
N SER A 185 0.23 2.01 2.95
CA SER A 185 -0.86 2.56 2.13
C SER A 185 -0.42 3.85 1.42
N LYS A 186 0.21 4.76 2.14
CA LYS A 186 0.75 6.00 1.57
C LYS A 186 1.85 5.75 0.53
N VAL A 187 2.69 4.73 0.74
CA VAL A 187 3.71 4.30 -0.23
C VAL A 187 3.06 3.72 -1.50
N VAL A 188 2.07 2.85 -1.36
CA VAL A 188 1.37 2.23 -2.50
C VAL A 188 0.62 3.27 -3.34
N GLN A 189 0.03 4.28 -2.72
CA GLN A 189 -0.64 5.38 -3.42
C GLN A 189 0.29 6.14 -4.37
N LEU A 190 1.58 6.23 -4.05
CA LEU A 190 2.57 6.86 -4.93
C LEU A 190 2.83 6.08 -6.23
N LEU A 191 2.46 4.80 -6.27
CA LEU A 191 2.60 3.97 -7.47
C LEU A 191 1.45 4.16 -8.46
N ILE A 192 0.38 4.86 -8.07
CA ILE A 192 -0.81 5.12 -8.89
C ILE A 192 -1.16 6.62 -9.00
N PRO A 193 -0.19 7.50 -9.28
CA PRO A 193 -0.41 8.95 -9.22
C PRO A 193 -1.44 9.47 -10.23
N LEU A 194 -1.67 8.74 -11.31
CA LEU A 194 -2.64 9.12 -12.35
C LEU A 194 -4.09 8.74 -11.97
N GLN A 195 -4.26 7.65 -11.23
CA GLN A 195 -5.56 7.12 -10.83
C GLN A 195 -6.03 7.69 -9.49
N LEU A 196 -5.10 7.97 -8.58
CA LEU A 196 -5.40 8.35 -7.20
C LEU A 196 -6.38 9.53 -7.10
N PRO A 197 -6.20 10.67 -7.81
CA PRO A 197 -7.15 11.80 -7.70
C PRO A 197 -8.57 11.45 -8.16
N ALA A 198 -8.70 10.56 -9.15
CA ALA A 198 -10.01 10.11 -9.61
C ALA A 198 -10.69 9.24 -8.55
N LEU A 199 -9.93 8.34 -7.90
CA LEU A 199 -10.43 7.49 -6.82
C LEU A 199 -10.87 8.31 -5.60
N GLU A 200 -10.06 9.28 -5.18
CA GLU A 200 -10.38 10.20 -4.08
C GLU A 200 -11.67 10.99 -4.37
N ASN A 201 -11.81 11.52 -5.58
CA ASN A 201 -13.02 12.23 -5.99
C ASN A 201 -14.26 11.32 -5.99
N MET A 202 -14.13 10.06 -6.43
CA MET A 202 -15.21 9.09 -6.39
C MET A 202 -15.64 8.76 -4.95
N LEU A 203 -14.67 8.57 -4.04
CA LEU A 203 -14.92 8.31 -2.62
C LEU A 203 -15.56 9.52 -1.95
N ASN A 204 -15.12 10.75 -2.25
CA ASN A 204 -15.74 11.97 -1.76
C ASN A 204 -17.18 12.14 -2.24
N ALA A 205 -17.46 11.82 -3.50
CA ALA A 205 -18.83 11.84 -4.03
C ALA A 205 -19.71 10.81 -3.31
N LEU A 206 -19.18 9.63 -3.03
CA LEU A 206 -19.88 8.57 -2.30
C LEU A 206 -20.22 9.02 -0.87
N ILE A 207 -19.24 9.57 -0.15
CA ILE A 207 -19.44 10.14 1.20
C ILE A 207 -20.56 11.17 1.21
N SER A 208 -20.50 12.13 0.29
CA SER A 208 -21.46 13.22 0.22
C SER A 208 -22.87 12.72 -0.11
N ASN A 209 -23.01 11.79 -1.04
CA ASN A 209 -24.31 11.28 -1.48
C ASN A 209 -24.95 10.31 -0.48
N CYS A 210 -24.13 9.58 0.29
CA CYS A 210 -24.60 8.57 1.24
C CYS A 210 -24.55 9.02 2.71
N MET A 211 -24.08 10.23 2.99
CA MET A 211 -23.89 10.77 4.35
C MET A 211 -22.98 9.86 5.20
N MET A 212 -21.90 9.36 4.60
CA MET A 212 -20.88 8.57 5.27
C MET A 212 -19.89 9.48 5.99
N GLU A 213 -19.27 8.99 7.07
CA GLU A 213 -18.24 9.72 7.83
C GLU A 213 -16.85 9.51 7.23
N LYS A 214 -16.59 8.26 6.77
CA LYS A 214 -15.30 7.86 6.22
C LYS A 214 -15.49 6.73 5.21
N SER A 215 -14.63 6.70 4.19
CA SER A 215 -14.56 5.61 3.22
C SER A 215 -13.13 5.26 2.84
N PHE A 216 -12.88 3.97 2.72
CA PHE A 216 -11.59 3.42 2.29
C PHE A 216 -11.80 2.41 1.16
N LEU A 217 -10.86 2.38 0.24
CA LEU A 217 -10.73 1.34 -0.78
C LEU A 217 -9.54 0.45 -0.42
N PHE A 218 -9.81 -0.71 0.19
CA PHE A 218 -8.79 -1.62 0.70
C PHE A 218 -8.40 -2.72 -0.29
N ASP A 219 -7.12 -3.03 -0.34
CA ASP A 219 -6.66 -4.37 -0.70
C ASP A 219 -6.87 -5.29 0.51
N VAL A 220 -7.81 -6.22 0.38
CA VAL A 220 -8.25 -7.12 1.47
C VAL A 220 -7.12 -8.04 1.95
N THR A 221 -6.19 -8.38 1.04
CA THR A 221 -5.11 -9.30 1.36
C THR A 221 -4.04 -8.66 2.23
N SER A 222 -3.67 -7.41 1.93
CA SER A 222 -2.60 -6.69 2.62
C SER A 222 -3.08 -5.70 3.66
N ARG A 223 -4.39 -5.44 3.78
CA ARG A 223 -5.00 -4.38 4.62
C ARG A 223 -4.52 -2.97 4.27
N VAL A 224 -3.86 -2.82 3.16
CA VAL A 224 -3.40 -1.54 2.62
C VAL A 224 -4.57 -0.85 1.91
N TYR A 225 -4.87 0.41 2.24
CA TYR A 225 -5.86 1.15 1.47
C TYR A 225 -5.22 1.83 0.26
N ILE A 226 -5.80 1.56 -0.90
CA ILE A 226 -5.33 2.11 -2.20
C ILE A 226 -5.74 3.57 -2.33
N ALA A 227 -6.92 3.92 -1.80
CA ALA A 227 -7.43 5.28 -1.77
C ALA A 227 -8.36 5.47 -0.57
N THR A 228 -8.52 6.73 -0.15
CA THR A 228 -9.48 7.15 0.86
C THR A 228 -10.08 8.50 0.44
N ASP A 229 -11.17 8.91 1.10
CA ASP A 229 -11.70 10.25 0.95
C ASP A 229 -10.76 11.33 1.51
N LEU A 230 -11.07 12.60 1.29
CA LEU A 230 -10.25 13.75 1.70
C LEU A 230 -10.27 14.02 3.22
N ASN A 231 -11.17 13.41 3.99
CA ASN A 231 -11.17 13.58 5.43
C ASN A 231 -9.91 12.94 6.05
N PRO A 232 -9.35 13.51 7.11
CA PRO A 232 -8.20 12.95 7.80
C PRO A 232 -8.42 11.49 8.20
N VAL A 233 -7.38 10.68 8.11
CA VAL A 233 -7.41 9.30 8.59
C VAL A 233 -7.08 9.30 10.08
N HIS A 234 -8.05 8.90 10.90
CA HIS A 234 -7.84 8.64 12.32
C HIS A 234 -7.46 7.19 12.52
N MET A 235 -6.37 6.93 13.25
CA MET A 235 -5.82 5.59 13.41
C MET A 235 -6.86 4.62 13.99
N ALA A 236 -7.59 5.00 15.04
CA ALA A 236 -8.64 4.16 15.62
C ALA A 236 -9.75 3.76 14.61
N THR A 237 -10.10 4.67 13.68
CA THR A 237 -11.04 4.36 12.60
C THR A 237 -10.45 3.38 11.60
N TYR A 238 -9.18 3.53 11.27
CA TYR A 238 -8.46 2.65 10.36
C TYR A 238 -8.33 1.23 10.94
N GLU A 239 -7.91 1.12 12.21
CA GLU A 239 -7.83 -0.14 12.96
C GLU A 239 -9.16 -0.89 12.94
N LEU A 240 -10.25 -0.18 13.29
CA LEU A 240 -11.59 -0.76 13.28
C LEU A 240 -12.00 -1.31 11.89
N CYS A 241 -11.61 -0.63 10.81
CA CYS A 241 -11.85 -1.11 9.46
C CYS A 241 -11.00 -2.35 9.11
N CYS A 242 -9.75 -2.41 9.58
CA CYS A 242 -8.89 -3.58 9.41
C CYS A 242 -9.44 -4.79 10.16
N ASP A 243 -9.87 -4.61 11.41
CA ASP A 243 -10.50 -5.68 12.21
C ASP A 243 -11.76 -6.23 11.53
N MET A 244 -12.58 -5.35 10.95
CA MET A 244 -13.74 -5.77 10.17
C MET A 244 -13.35 -6.65 8.97
N ILE A 245 -12.29 -6.29 8.26
CA ILE A 245 -11.81 -7.07 7.11
C ILE A 245 -11.33 -8.44 7.59
N ASP A 246 -10.58 -8.50 8.69
CA ASP A 246 -10.07 -9.76 9.23
C ASP A 246 -11.21 -10.69 9.64
N VAL A 247 -12.20 -10.19 10.36
CA VAL A 247 -13.38 -10.98 10.74
C VAL A 247 -14.14 -11.48 9.50
N ALA A 248 -14.29 -10.63 8.47
CA ALA A 248 -14.96 -11.04 7.24
C ALA A 248 -14.19 -12.16 6.50
N ILE A 249 -12.85 -12.08 6.48
CA ILE A 249 -11.98 -13.12 5.89
C ILE A 249 -12.05 -14.40 6.72
N ASP A 250 -11.91 -14.33 8.04
CA ASP A 250 -11.92 -15.48 8.92
C ASP A 250 -13.25 -16.25 8.78
N VAL A 251 -14.37 -15.54 8.78
CA VAL A 251 -15.68 -16.15 8.54
C VAL A 251 -15.74 -16.80 7.15
N SER A 252 -15.19 -16.15 6.14
CA SER A 252 -15.18 -16.70 4.78
C SER A 252 -14.27 -17.93 4.65
N CYS A 253 -13.18 -18.00 5.43
CA CYS A 253 -12.32 -19.19 5.50
C CYS A 253 -13.03 -20.39 6.16
N ILE A 254 -13.78 -20.11 7.24
CA ILE A 254 -14.52 -21.16 7.98
C ILE A 254 -15.64 -21.78 7.14
N TYR A 255 -16.36 -20.95 6.39
CA TYR A 255 -17.51 -21.34 5.59
C TYR A 255 -17.23 -21.43 4.09
N GLY A 256 -15.96 -21.20 3.68
CA GLY A 256 -15.50 -21.41 2.32
C GLY A 256 -15.68 -22.86 1.90
N GLY A 257 -16.38 -23.08 0.78
CA GLY A 257 -16.77 -24.41 0.36
C GLY A 257 -15.58 -25.28 -0.02
N ALA A 258 -15.65 -26.56 0.36
CA ALA A 258 -14.96 -27.61 -0.36
C ALA A 258 -15.57 -27.68 -1.77
N ASP A 259 -14.75 -27.83 -2.81
CA ASP A 259 -15.23 -28.17 -4.15
C ASP A 259 -16.03 -29.48 -4.09
N GLU A 260 -16.93 -29.71 -5.07
CA GLU A 260 -17.76 -30.92 -5.17
C GLU A 260 -16.95 -32.25 -5.04
N ASP A 261 -15.64 -32.20 -5.22
CA ASP A 261 -14.67 -33.29 -5.05
C ASP A 261 -14.06 -33.41 -3.64
N GLY A 262 -14.48 -32.58 -2.65
CA GLY A 262 -14.00 -32.64 -1.27
C GLY A 262 -12.54 -32.21 -1.09
N LYS A 263 -11.93 -31.58 -2.10
CA LYS A 263 -10.62 -30.92 -1.96
C LYS A 263 -10.83 -29.53 -1.40
N GLU A 264 -10.10 -29.19 -0.33
CA GLU A 264 -9.99 -27.82 0.13
C GLU A 264 -9.56 -26.95 -1.06
N SER A 265 -10.52 -26.20 -1.63
CA SER A 265 -10.17 -25.24 -2.65
C SER A 265 -9.53 -24.05 -1.95
N ASP A 266 -8.37 -23.58 -2.44
CA ASP A 266 -7.76 -22.31 -2.04
C ASP A 266 -8.66 -21.09 -2.34
N LYS A 267 -9.90 -21.32 -2.76
CA LYS A 267 -10.89 -20.29 -3.02
C LYS A 267 -11.59 -19.94 -1.72
N LEU A 268 -11.15 -18.82 -1.14
CA LEU A 268 -11.91 -18.13 -0.10
C LEU A 268 -13.37 -17.94 -0.55
N ALA A 269 -14.32 -18.11 0.37
CA ALA A 269 -15.73 -17.74 0.12
C ALA A 269 -15.92 -16.21 -0.08
N TYR A 270 -14.83 -15.47 -0.07
CA TYR A 270 -14.80 -14.04 -0.36
C TYR A 270 -14.80 -13.84 -1.89
N ASP A 271 -15.94 -13.45 -2.43
CA ASP A 271 -16.19 -13.31 -3.87
C ASP A 271 -16.79 -11.91 -4.20
N ASN A 272 -17.13 -11.70 -5.47
CA ASN A 272 -17.70 -10.44 -5.96
C ASN A 272 -19.06 -10.06 -5.34
N GLN A 273 -19.69 -10.95 -4.58
CA GLN A 273 -20.96 -10.72 -3.88
C GLN A 273 -20.76 -10.51 -2.38
N SER A 274 -19.53 -10.68 -1.88
CA SER A 274 -19.23 -10.57 -0.46
C SER A 274 -19.56 -9.20 0.08
N ALA A 275 -20.30 -9.18 1.18
CA ALA A 275 -20.70 -8.00 1.92
C ALA A 275 -20.75 -8.30 3.41
N SER A 276 -20.43 -7.33 4.23
CA SER A 276 -20.55 -7.43 5.68
C SER A 276 -21.06 -6.11 6.23
N ILE A 277 -21.95 -6.19 7.23
CA ILE A 277 -22.47 -5.01 7.94
C ILE A 277 -22.31 -5.26 9.43
N PHE A 278 -21.51 -4.44 10.08
CA PHE A 278 -21.36 -4.47 11.53
C PHE A 278 -22.06 -3.26 12.15
N ARG A 279 -22.91 -3.52 13.14
CA ARG A 279 -23.62 -2.48 13.90
C ARG A 279 -23.02 -2.43 15.30
N LEU A 280 -22.43 -1.30 15.63
CA LEU A 280 -21.83 -1.10 16.94
C LEU A 280 -22.83 -0.48 17.92
N SER A 281 -22.61 -0.71 19.21
CA SER A 281 -23.48 -0.21 20.29
C SER A 281 -23.54 1.32 20.40
N ASN A 282 -22.51 2.01 19.88
CA ASN A 282 -22.44 3.48 19.83
C ASN A 282 -23.25 4.10 18.69
N GLY A 283 -23.97 3.29 17.90
CA GLY A 283 -24.74 3.75 16.75
C GLY A 283 -23.95 3.87 15.44
N THR A 284 -22.67 3.46 15.42
CA THR A 284 -21.86 3.41 14.20
C THR A 284 -22.16 2.12 13.42
N VAL A 285 -22.26 2.25 12.10
CA VAL A 285 -22.35 1.13 11.15
C VAL A 285 -21.09 1.10 10.31
N LEU A 286 -20.43 -0.05 10.30
CA LEU A 286 -19.39 -0.36 9.32
C LEU A 286 -20.02 -1.18 8.20
N TYR A 287 -19.82 -0.73 6.99
CA TYR A 287 -20.32 -1.34 5.77
C TYR A 287 -19.14 -1.75 4.88
N LEU A 288 -19.02 -3.04 4.60
CA LEU A 288 -18.02 -3.60 3.70
C LEU A 288 -18.70 -4.16 2.46
N ARG A 289 -18.21 -3.80 1.30
CA ARG A 289 -18.65 -4.35 0.01
C ARG A 289 -17.45 -4.62 -0.88
N GLN A 290 -17.38 -5.81 -1.43
CA GLN A 290 -16.38 -6.11 -2.45
C GLN A 290 -16.71 -5.36 -3.75
N VAL A 291 -15.69 -4.71 -4.32
CA VAL A 291 -15.82 -3.91 -5.55
C VAL A 291 -14.90 -4.38 -6.69
N GLY A 292 -14.03 -5.33 -6.40
CA GLY A 292 -13.11 -5.97 -7.36
C GLY A 292 -12.45 -7.20 -6.75
N SER A 293 -11.64 -7.93 -7.50
CA SER A 293 -10.89 -9.08 -6.98
C SER A 293 -9.97 -8.62 -5.84
N TYR A 294 -10.21 -9.12 -4.63
CA TYR A 294 -9.50 -8.73 -3.40
C TYR A 294 -9.50 -7.23 -3.09
N LEU A 295 -10.48 -6.49 -3.63
CA LEU A 295 -10.64 -5.07 -3.40
C LEU A 295 -11.99 -4.82 -2.74
N ALA A 296 -11.98 -4.22 -1.55
CA ALA A 296 -13.15 -3.91 -0.76
C ALA A 296 -13.31 -2.41 -0.52
N LEU A 297 -14.53 -1.94 -0.64
CA LEU A 297 -14.95 -0.64 -0.14
C LEU A 297 -15.40 -0.83 1.31
N VAL A 298 -14.80 -0.10 2.23
CA VAL A 298 -15.18 -0.08 3.65
C VAL A 298 -15.61 1.33 4.03
N CYS A 299 -16.82 1.47 4.56
CA CYS A 299 -17.41 2.77 4.91
C CYS A 299 -17.89 2.79 6.35
N LEU A 300 -17.74 3.95 6.99
CA LEU A 300 -18.34 4.25 8.29
C LEU A 300 -19.46 5.24 8.14
N MET A 301 -20.56 5.03 8.86
CA MET A 301 -21.70 5.94 8.91
C MET A 301 -22.51 5.75 10.19
N GLN A 302 -23.38 6.70 10.49
CA GLN A 302 -24.34 6.56 11.58
C GLN A 302 -25.50 5.64 11.18
N ALA A 303 -25.99 4.83 12.13
CA ALA A 303 -27.12 3.93 11.92
C ALA A 303 -28.39 4.66 11.45
N SER A 304 -28.60 5.90 11.89
CA SER A 304 -29.69 6.76 11.44
C SER A 304 -29.63 7.08 9.93
N HIS A 305 -28.44 7.12 9.34
CA HIS A 305 -28.26 7.36 7.91
C HIS A 305 -28.33 6.07 7.08
N PHE A 306 -28.05 4.93 7.70
CA PHE A 306 -28.03 3.63 7.03
C PHE A 306 -29.43 3.01 6.93
N ASN A 307 -30.17 2.94 8.07
CA ASN A 307 -31.35 2.06 8.19
C ASN A 307 -32.47 2.33 7.17
N ASP A 308 -32.69 3.60 6.77
CA ASP A 308 -33.76 3.97 5.84
C ASP A 308 -33.27 4.15 4.39
N LYS A 309 -31.96 3.99 4.14
CA LYS A 309 -31.32 4.33 2.87
C LYS A 309 -30.44 3.21 2.30
N GLU A 310 -30.51 2.01 2.85
CA GLU A 310 -29.67 0.87 2.45
C GLU A 310 -29.71 0.63 0.94
N GLY A 311 -30.91 0.63 0.32
CA GLY A 311 -31.03 0.44 -1.13
C GLY A 311 -30.41 1.56 -1.97
N LEU A 312 -30.41 2.81 -1.48
CA LEU A 312 -29.75 3.94 -2.14
C LEU A 312 -28.22 3.83 -2.01
N ILE A 313 -27.75 3.44 -0.83
CA ILE A 313 -26.31 3.19 -0.58
C ILE A 313 -25.83 2.09 -1.51
N GLU A 314 -26.52 0.96 -1.59
CA GLU A 314 -26.19 -0.15 -2.47
C GLU A 314 -26.16 0.26 -3.95
N TYR A 315 -27.12 1.08 -4.39
CA TYR A 315 -27.13 1.64 -5.74
C TYR A 315 -25.89 2.48 -6.02
N ASN A 316 -25.55 3.42 -5.10
CA ASN A 316 -24.36 4.27 -5.26
C ASN A 316 -23.06 3.48 -5.22
N VAL A 317 -22.97 2.45 -4.40
CA VAL A 317 -21.81 1.53 -4.35
C VAL A 317 -21.69 0.73 -5.66
N ASN A 318 -22.78 0.30 -6.26
CA ASN A 318 -22.75 -0.35 -7.57
C ASN A 318 -22.28 0.60 -8.68
N CYS A 319 -22.74 1.86 -8.68
CA CYS A 319 -22.23 2.88 -9.60
C CYS A 319 -20.72 3.14 -9.38
N PHE A 320 -20.27 3.18 -8.13
CA PHE A 320 -18.85 3.28 -7.78
C PHE A 320 -18.05 2.11 -8.38
N ARG A 321 -18.52 0.87 -8.20
CA ARG A 321 -17.88 -0.34 -8.72
C ARG A 321 -17.75 -0.33 -10.25
N GLU A 322 -18.80 0.07 -10.97
CA GLU A 322 -18.76 0.20 -12.43
C GLU A 322 -17.76 1.27 -12.90
N THR A 323 -17.75 2.42 -12.21
CA THR A 323 -16.84 3.53 -12.54
C THR A 323 -15.38 3.17 -12.23
N LEU A 324 -15.12 2.40 -11.17
CA LEU A 324 -13.78 1.95 -10.78
C LEU A 324 -13.07 1.21 -11.91
N GLN A 325 -13.78 0.35 -12.63
CA GLN A 325 -13.23 -0.38 -13.77
C GLN A 325 -12.74 0.56 -14.89
N MET A 326 -13.43 1.70 -15.09
CA MET A 326 -13.05 2.67 -16.12
C MET A 326 -11.77 3.45 -15.75
N VAL A 327 -11.55 3.74 -14.45
CA VAL A 327 -10.37 4.47 -13.97
C VAL A 327 -9.09 3.69 -14.25
N PHE A 328 -9.13 2.38 -14.12
CA PHE A 328 -7.98 1.50 -14.33
C PHE A 328 -7.84 0.96 -15.76
N GLN A 329 -8.79 1.25 -16.67
CA GLN A 329 -8.65 0.84 -18.05
C GLN A 329 -7.42 1.52 -18.71
N PRO A 330 -6.54 0.75 -19.41
CA PRO A 330 -5.38 1.34 -20.07
C PRO A 330 -5.80 2.38 -21.10
N LEU A 331 -5.18 3.55 -21.10
CA LEU A 331 -5.39 4.63 -22.07
C LEU A 331 -5.31 4.19 -23.55
N GLN A 332 -4.65 3.07 -23.82
CA GLN A 332 -4.56 2.49 -25.17
C GLN A 332 -5.87 1.85 -25.64
N ARG A 333 -6.72 1.33 -24.75
CA ARG A 333 -8.06 0.82 -25.14
C ARG A 333 -9.01 1.96 -25.45
N ARG A 334 -8.93 3.10 -24.74
CA ARG A 334 -9.72 4.30 -25.03
C ARG A 334 -9.43 4.82 -26.45
N LYS A 335 -8.15 4.97 -26.82
CA LYS A 335 -7.75 5.41 -28.18
C LYS A 335 -8.14 4.43 -29.27
N LYS A 336 -8.22 3.13 -29.01
CA LYS A 336 -8.65 2.12 -29.97
C LYS A 336 -10.17 2.13 -30.17
N GLY A 337 -10.94 2.34 -29.09
CA GLY A 337 -12.40 2.55 -29.16
C GLY A 337 -12.78 3.81 -29.91
N GLU A 338 -12.09 4.93 -29.67
CA GLU A 338 -12.30 6.20 -30.39
C GLU A 338 -11.93 6.11 -31.88
N ARG A 339 -10.86 5.37 -32.23
CA ARG A 339 -10.50 5.13 -33.64
C ARG A 339 -11.50 4.23 -34.37
N LEU A 340 -12.03 3.22 -33.70
CA LEU A 340 -13.08 2.34 -34.26
C LEU A 340 -14.41 3.09 -34.41
N ALA A 341 -14.78 3.92 -33.46
CA ALA A 341 -15.97 4.78 -33.57
C ALA A 341 -15.82 5.85 -34.67
N ALA A 342 -14.63 6.44 -34.85
CA ALA A 342 -14.35 7.42 -35.91
C ALA A 342 -14.28 6.79 -37.29
N SER A 343 -13.94 5.50 -37.42
CA SER A 343 -13.96 4.77 -38.69
C SER A 343 -15.36 4.26 -39.07
N ALA A 344 -16.19 3.95 -38.10
CA ALA A 344 -17.59 3.53 -38.35
C ALA A 344 -18.55 4.68 -38.66
N GLY A 345 -18.17 5.93 -38.36
CA GLY A 345 -18.95 7.14 -38.71
C GLY A 345 -18.61 7.74 -40.06
N ARG A 346 -17.76 7.10 -40.88
CA ARG A 346 -17.37 7.52 -42.21
C ARG A 346 -17.78 6.55 -43.35
N SER A 347 -18.66 5.60 -43.04
CA SER A 347 -19.26 4.69 -44.04
C SER A 347 -20.70 5.03 -44.32
#